data_c3a49aa49b12c1fad79f7b5e8d3d5757
#
_entry.id   c3a49aa49b12c1fad79f7b5e8d3d5757
#
_cell.length_a   1.000
_cell.length_b   1.000
_cell.length_c   1.000
_cell.angle_alpha   90.00
_cell.angle_beta   90.00
_cell.angle_gamma   90.00
#
_symmetry.space_group_name_H-M   'P 1'
#
loop_
_entity.id
_entity.type
_entity.pdbx_description
1 polymer ?
#
loop_
_entity_poly.entity_id
_entity_poly.type
_entity_poly.pdbx_seq_one_letter_code
_entity_poly.pdbx_strand_id
1 'polypeptide(L)'
;MVKEKASNAPSSSLTGSKLMQMAFSRERPLLRLNQGSSASEADEQLGYMQLFAGCMTGVRNPRAHDANWKDSKMQALQLLVFAEHLIEKVEMAQINEL
;
A
#
# COMPACT_ATOMS: atom_id res chain seq x y z
N MET A 1 9.41 1.21 -2.08
CA MET A 1 8.68 1.01 -3.35
C MET A 1 7.64 2.06 -3.62
N VAL A 2 6.61 2.17 -2.79
CA VAL A 2 5.54 3.16 -3.02
C VAL A 2 6.09 4.58 -2.98
N LYS A 3 6.93 4.91 -2.00
CA LYS A 3 7.50 6.25 -1.86
C LYS A 3 8.38 6.61 -3.06
N GLU A 4 9.11 5.66 -3.60
CA GLU A 4 9.93 5.88 -4.78
C GLU A 4 9.08 6.15 -6.02
N LYS A 5 8.03 5.35 -6.24
CA LYS A 5 7.11 5.54 -7.36
C LYS A 5 6.34 6.85 -7.26
N ALA A 6 6.04 7.29 -6.04
CA ALA A 6 5.30 8.53 -5.79
C ALA A 6 6.20 9.73 -5.52
N SER A 7 7.50 9.64 -5.81
CA SER A 7 8.49 10.65 -5.45
C SER A 7 8.25 12.03 -6.08
N ASN A 8 7.51 12.09 -7.18
CA ASN A 8 7.19 13.35 -7.86
C ASN A 8 5.97 14.07 -7.26
N ALA A 9 5.32 13.47 -6.25
CA ALA A 9 4.15 14.07 -5.64
C ALA A 9 4.52 15.26 -4.75
N PRO A 10 3.66 16.31 -4.66
CA PRO A 10 3.92 17.44 -3.78
C PRO A 10 4.05 17.05 -2.30
N SER A 11 3.48 15.92 -1.90
CA SER A 11 3.51 15.43 -0.51
C SER A 11 4.48 14.28 -0.34
N SER A 12 5.62 14.30 -1.02
CA SER A 12 6.64 13.26 -0.94
C SER A 12 7.21 13.06 0.48
N SER A 13 6.95 14.01 1.40
CA SER A 13 7.33 13.89 2.80
C SER A 13 6.41 12.95 3.60
N LEU A 14 5.25 12.58 3.08
CA LEU A 14 4.35 11.67 3.75
C LEU A 14 4.94 10.26 3.83
N THR A 15 4.65 9.57 4.92
CA THR A 15 5.10 8.20 5.15
C THR A 15 3.98 7.38 5.75
N GLY A 16 4.16 6.04 5.73
CA GLY A 16 3.25 5.12 6.38
C GLY A 16 1.85 5.12 5.79
N SER A 17 0.86 5.04 6.66
CA SER A 17 -0.55 4.93 6.26
C SER A 17 -1.00 6.12 5.41
N LYS A 18 -0.56 7.33 5.74
CA LYS A 18 -0.95 8.54 4.98
C LYS A 18 -0.38 8.52 3.57
N LEU A 19 0.84 8.05 3.40
CA LEU A 19 1.43 7.90 2.08
C LEU A 19 0.61 6.92 1.23
N MET A 20 0.20 5.80 1.82
CA MET A 20 -0.60 4.80 1.11
C MET A 20 -1.96 5.35 0.71
N GLN A 21 -2.62 6.10 1.61
CA GLN A 21 -3.91 6.72 1.31
C GLN A 21 -3.82 7.70 0.16
N MET A 22 -2.76 8.48 0.10
CA MET A 22 -2.55 9.44 -0.98
C MET A 22 -2.18 8.73 -2.29
N ALA A 23 -1.22 7.80 -2.22
CA ALA A 23 -0.70 7.14 -3.43
C ALA A 23 -1.76 6.32 -4.15
N PHE A 24 -2.65 5.66 -3.41
CA PHE A 24 -3.67 4.76 -3.97
C PHE A 24 -5.09 5.30 -3.82
N SER A 25 -5.26 6.60 -3.64
CA SER A 25 -6.57 7.24 -3.48
C SER A 25 -7.52 6.80 -4.60
N ARG A 26 -8.78 6.56 -4.23
CA ARG A 26 -9.82 6.20 -5.20
C ARG A 26 -10.06 7.28 -6.24
N GLU A 27 -10.05 8.55 -5.81
CA GLU A 27 -10.44 9.67 -6.66
C GLU A 27 -9.28 10.20 -7.51
N ARG A 28 -8.11 10.33 -6.90
CA ARG A 28 -6.92 10.88 -7.59
C ARG A 28 -5.68 10.07 -7.21
N PRO A 29 -5.63 8.80 -7.61
CA PRO A 29 -4.46 8.00 -7.27
C PRO A 29 -3.22 8.48 -8.01
N LEU A 30 -2.09 8.50 -7.30
CA LEU A 30 -0.79 8.70 -7.94
C LEU A 30 -0.33 7.41 -8.61
N LEU A 31 -0.71 6.26 -8.04
CA LEU A 31 -0.40 4.94 -8.56
C LEU A 31 -1.72 4.23 -8.84
N ARG A 32 -1.91 3.81 -10.07
CA ARG A 32 -3.14 3.15 -10.51
C ARG A 32 -2.93 1.66 -10.60
N LEU A 33 -3.83 0.91 -9.98
CA LEU A 33 -3.82 -0.56 -10.07
C LEU A 33 -4.58 -1.07 -11.29
N ASN A 34 -5.45 -0.21 -11.88
CA ASN A 34 -6.26 -0.55 -13.04
C ASN A 34 -6.68 0.73 -13.76
N GLN A 35 -7.51 0.60 -14.79
CA GLN A 35 -7.95 1.73 -15.61
C GLN A 35 -9.07 2.57 -14.97
N GLY A 36 -9.71 2.06 -13.92
CA GLY A 36 -10.83 2.75 -13.27
C GLY A 36 -12.08 2.81 -14.16
N SER A 37 -12.24 1.87 -15.09
CA SER A 37 -13.30 1.91 -16.08
C SER A 37 -14.60 1.23 -15.64
N SER A 38 -14.63 0.64 -14.46
CA SER A 38 -15.82 -0.03 -13.93
C SER A 38 -15.92 0.16 -12.43
N ALA A 39 -17.10 -0.13 -11.87
CA ALA A 39 -17.30 -0.09 -10.42
C ALA A 39 -16.39 -1.09 -9.72
N SER A 40 -16.19 -2.27 -10.31
CA SER A 40 -15.29 -3.28 -9.73
C SER A 40 -13.86 -2.80 -9.69
N GLU A 41 -13.40 -2.12 -10.72
CA GLU A 41 -12.05 -1.57 -10.74
C GLU A 41 -11.87 -0.43 -9.73
N ALA A 42 -12.88 0.41 -9.57
CA ALA A 42 -12.85 1.45 -8.53
C ALA A 42 -12.81 0.84 -7.13
N ASP A 43 -13.56 -0.22 -6.90
CA ASP A 43 -13.56 -0.96 -5.63
C ASP A 43 -12.21 -1.62 -5.37
N GLU A 44 -11.57 -2.15 -6.39
CA GLU A 44 -10.23 -2.72 -6.25
C GLU A 44 -9.23 -1.65 -5.81
N GLN A 45 -9.25 -0.50 -6.45
CA GLN A 45 -8.37 0.61 -6.09
C GLN A 45 -8.58 1.03 -4.63
N LEU A 46 -9.83 1.23 -4.23
CA LEU A 46 -10.17 1.61 -2.86
C LEU A 46 -9.77 0.54 -1.86
N GLY A 47 -10.10 -0.72 -2.14
CA GLY A 47 -9.82 -1.83 -1.24
C GLY A 47 -8.33 -2.03 -1.01
N TYR A 48 -7.52 -1.98 -2.06
CA TYR A 48 -6.07 -2.10 -1.92
C TYR A 48 -5.46 -0.88 -1.22
N MET A 49 -5.99 0.31 -1.43
CA MET A 49 -5.57 1.47 -0.64
C MET A 49 -5.75 1.21 0.85
N GLN A 50 -6.91 0.66 1.23
CA GLN A 50 -7.20 0.31 2.62
C GLN A 50 -6.29 -0.81 3.14
N LEU A 51 -6.01 -1.82 2.31
CA LEU A 51 -5.08 -2.89 2.68
C LEU A 51 -3.66 -2.37 2.89
N PHE A 52 -3.16 -1.54 2.00
CA PHE A 52 -1.83 -0.95 2.14
C PHE A 52 -1.75 -0.07 3.39
N ALA A 53 -2.74 0.80 3.60
CA ALA A 53 -2.77 1.70 4.75
C ALA A 53 -2.88 0.91 6.06
N GLY A 54 -3.76 -0.09 6.10
CA GLY A 54 -3.93 -0.96 7.27
C GLY A 54 -2.69 -1.79 7.56
N CYS A 55 -2.01 -2.25 6.53
CA CYS A 55 -0.76 -2.99 6.68
C CYS A 55 0.32 -2.14 7.36
N MET A 56 0.43 -0.86 6.96
CA MET A 56 1.37 0.05 7.61
C MET A 56 1.05 0.26 9.08
N THR A 57 -0.22 0.43 9.42
CA THR A 57 -0.65 0.67 10.80
C THR A 57 -0.64 -0.60 11.65
N GLY A 58 -1.17 -1.70 11.13
CA GLY A 58 -1.41 -2.90 11.92
C GLY A 58 -0.29 -3.93 11.87
N VAL A 59 0.46 -3.98 10.78
CA VAL A 59 1.53 -4.96 10.60
C VAL A 59 2.89 -4.32 10.80
N ARG A 60 3.18 -3.27 10.05
CA ARG A 60 4.52 -2.65 10.06
C ARG A 60 4.82 -1.90 11.36
N ASN A 61 3.91 -1.04 11.81
CA ASN A 61 4.21 -0.15 12.95
C ASN A 61 4.47 -0.90 14.25
N PRO A 62 3.65 -1.90 14.66
CA PRO A 62 3.95 -2.64 15.88
C PRO A 62 5.34 -3.30 15.83
N ARG A 63 5.71 -3.88 14.69
CA ARG A 63 6.99 -4.58 14.53
C ARG A 63 8.17 -3.63 14.47
N ALA A 64 7.97 -2.42 13.94
CA ALA A 64 9.02 -1.41 13.86
C ALA A 64 9.26 -0.70 15.19
N HIS A 65 8.21 -0.55 16.01
CA HIS A 65 8.28 0.31 17.20
C HIS A 65 8.24 -0.45 18.52
N ASP A 66 7.91 -1.74 18.52
CA ASP A 66 7.85 -2.55 19.73
C ASP A 66 8.93 -3.65 19.67
N ALA A 67 10.01 -3.45 20.41
CA ALA A 67 11.12 -4.40 20.44
C ALA A 67 10.74 -5.76 21.01
N ASN A 68 9.63 -5.83 21.74
CA ASN A 68 9.16 -7.08 22.36
C ASN A 68 8.12 -7.80 21.50
N TRP A 69 7.75 -7.22 20.35
CA TRP A 69 6.79 -7.87 19.46
C TRP A 69 7.40 -9.14 18.87
N LYS A 70 6.64 -10.23 18.95
CA LYS A 70 7.10 -11.53 18.44
C LYS A 70 5.99 -12.20 17.64
N ASP A 71 6.35 -12.72 16.49
CA ASP A 71 5.49 -13.54 15.67
C ASP A 71 5.87 -15.00 15.81
N SER A 72 4.90 -15.90 15.74
CA SER A 72 5.20 -17.32 15.55
C SER A 72 5.77 -17.53 14.15
N LYS A 73 6.42 -18.69 13.93
CA LYS A 73 6.93 -19.03 12.60
C LYS A 73 5.81 -19.05 11.56
N MET A 74 4.65 -19.57 11.93
CA MET A 74 3.50 -19.64 11.01
C MET A 74 2.98 -18.25 10.67
N GLN A 75 2.85 -17.37 11.66
CA GLN A 75 2.42 -15.98 11.43
C GLN A 75 3.41 -15.24 10.53
N ALA A 76 4.71 -15.41 10.79
CA ALA A 76 5.74 -14.79 9.96
C ALA A 76 5.62 -15.25 8.49
N LEU A 77 5.42 -16.56 8.28
CA LEU A 77 5.27 -17.10 6.93
C LEU A 77 4.02 -16.55 6.25
N GLN A 78 2.89 -16.50 6.96
CA GLN A 78 1.65 -15.95 6.41
C GLN A 78 1.81 -14.49 6.01
N LEU A 79 2.49 -13.69 6.84
CA LEU A 79 2.74 -12.28 6.53
C LEU A 79 3.68 -12.11 5.35
N LEU A 80 4.67 -12.99 5.19
CA LEU A 80 5.55 -12.94 4.02
C LEU A 80 4.78 -13.21 2.72
N VAL A 81 3.88 -14.19 2.73
CA VAL A 81 3.05 -14.50 1.56
C VAL A 81 2.13 -13.33 1.24
N PHE A 82 1.50 -12.74 2.25
CA PHE A 82 0.65 -11.57 2.08
C PHE A 82 1.44 -10.37 1.55
N ALA A 83 2.62 -10.12 2.11
CA ALA A 83 3.49 -9.04 1.67
C ALA A 83 3.92 -9.22 0.21
N GLU A 84 4.20 -10.45 -0.21
CA GLU A 84 4.55 -10.74 -1.60
C GLU A 84 3.42 -10.33 -2.55
N HIS A 85 2.18 -10.62 -2.19
CA HIS A 85 1.03 -10.20 -2.99
C HIS A 85 0.92 -8.68 -3.08
N LEU A 86 1.08 -7.97 -1.97
CA LEU A 86 1.02 -6.51 -1.95
C LEU A 86 2.16 -5.89 -2.76
N ILE A 87 3.36 -6.45 -2.67
CA ILE A 87 4.52 -5.98 -3.44
C ILE A 87 4.25 -6.16 -4.94
N GLU A 88 3.69 -7.29 -5.34
CA GLU A 88 3.34 -7.54 -6.73
C GLU A 88 2.35 -6.48 -7.25
N LYS A 89 1.34 -6.13 -6.45
CA LYS A 89 0.41 -5.06 -6.82
C LYS A 89 1.12 -3.73 -7.02
N VAL A 90 2.07 -3.38 -6.15
CA VAL A 90 2.83 -2.13 -6.30
C VAL A 90 3.69 -2.17 -7.57
N GLU A 91 4.32 -3.29 -7.86
CA GLU A 91 5.16 -3.44 -9.04
C GLU A 91 4.36 -3.27 -10.34
N MET A 92 3.11 -3.77 -10.35
CA MET A 92 2.22 -3.66 -11.49
C MET A 92 1.54 -2.30 -11.61
N ALA A 93 1.56 -1.49 -10.55
CA ALA A 93 0.91 -0.20 -10.54
C ALA A 93 1.57 0.77 -11.52
N GLN A 94 0.77 1.59 -12.18
CA GLN A 94 1.24 2.58 -13.13
C GLN A 94 1.11 3.99 -12.53
N ILE A 95 2.10 4.83 -12.82
CA ILE A 95 2.06 6.23 -12.40
C ILE A 95 0.93 6.90 -13.17
N ASN A 96 0.04 7.56 -12.41
CA ASN A 96 -1.09 8.26 -13.00
C ASN A 96 -0.63 9.66 -13.43
N GLU A 97 -0.60 9.90 -14.73
CA GLU A 97 -0.26 11.20 -15.28
C GLU A 97 -1.52 12.07 -15.31
N LEU A 98 -1.46 13.16 -14.57
CA LEU A 98 -2.56 14.12 -14.49
C LEU A 98 -2.41 15.23 -15.52
#